data_c7f95fb714f2888a016cd55e31c95eca
#
_entry.id   c7f95fb714f2888a016cd55e31c95eca
#
_cell.length_a   1.000
_cell.length_b   1.000
_cell.length_c   1.000
_cell.angle_alpha   90.00
_cell.angle_beta   90.00
_cell.angle_gamma   90.00
#
_symmetry.space_group_name_H-M   'P 1'
#
loop_
_entity.id
_entity.type
_entity.pdbx_description
1 polymer ?
#
loop_
_entity_poly.entity_id
_entity_poly.type
_entity_poly.pdbx_seq_one_letter_code
_entity_poly.pdbx_strand_id
1 'polypeptide(L)'
;FMTAVPETPPDVQDQSETGFFGQVNQMFDRAAAETDHARGVLAQIRACDNIIRFEFPIKRDDGTIEVIRGYRGEHSHHMQPTKGGIRYAPSVNVDEVMALSALMSYKCAIVDVPFGGAKGGVCIDARNYSTAELERITRRYAFELARKDFIGPGTDVPAPDYGTGPREMAWIMDTYTQIGDEELNALACVTGKPVGQGGVRGRTEATGRGVYYGIRESCQYEKDMRRFDMEPGLEGKSIVVQGLGNVGYHAAKILDEEGDADIVGIAEIEGAIYDPEGLAVDDVVEHREDTGSIL
;
A
#
# COMPACT_ATOMS: atom_id res chain seq x y z
N PHE A 1 -29.96 36.99 10.69
CA PHE A 1 -29.59 35.74 10.03
C PHE A 1 -28.34 35.21 10.73
N MET A 2 -28.54 34.30 11.69
CA MET A 2 -27.45 33.53 12.29
C MET A 2 -27.08 32.42 11.30
N THR A 3 -25.95 32.57 10.61
CA THR A 3 -25.38 31.49 9.84
C THR A 3 -24.86 30.44 10.82
N ALA A 4 -25.36 29.20 10.70
CA ALA A 4 -24.85 28.08 11.46
C ALA A 4 -23.35 27.95 11.24
N VAL A 5 -22.58 27.85 12.33
CA VAL A 5 -21.18 27.49 12.29
C VAL A 5 -21.12 26.09 11.66
N PRO A 6 -20.31 25.86 10.62
CA PRO A 6 -20.20 24.52 10.06
C PRO A 6 -19.70 23.57 11.15
N GLU A 7 -20.36 22.41 11.25
CA GLU A 7 -19.96 21.34 12.15
C GLU A 7 -18.48 20.98 11.89
N THR A 8 -17.74 20.74 12.97
CA THR A 8 -16.34 20.36 12.92
C THR A 8 -16.17 19.18 11.95
N PRO A 9 -15.25 19.25 10.99
CA PRO A 9 -15.08 18.17 10.02
C PRO A 9 -14.85 16.82 10.73
N PRO A 10 -15.39 15.72 10.20
CA PRO A 10 -15.30 14.39 10.84
C PRO A 10 -13.88 13.91 11.15
N ASP A 11 -12.88 14.46 10.49
CA ASP A 11 -11.46 14.09 10.67
C ASP A 11 -10.85 14.48 12.03
N VAL A 12 -11.48 15.36 12.81
CA VAL A 12 -10.96 15.79 14.13
C VAL A 12 -11.50 14.89 15.24
N GLN A 13 -12.52 14.10 14.99
CA GLN A 13 -13.17 13.26 16.00
C GLN A 13 -12.57 11.86 16.15
N ASP A 14 -11.68 11.40 15.24
CA ASP A 14 -11.28 10.00 15.15
C ASP A 14 -9.84 9.70 15.61
N GLN A 15 -9.29 10.47 16.55
CA GLN A 15 -8.09 10.08 17.32
C GLN A 15 -8.45 9.19 18.51
N SER A 16 -9.52 8.40 18.42
CA SER A 16 -9.93 7.49 19.48
C SER A 16 -8.94 6.32 19.56
N GLU A 17 -8.70 5.81 20.77
CA GLU A 17 -7.96 4.56 21.00
C GLU A 17 -8.58 3.36 20.24
N THR A 18 -9.78 3.53 19.68
CA THR A 18 -10.55 2.54 18.92
C THR A 18 -10.38 2.68 17.40
N GLY A 19 -9.82 3.79 16.88
CA GLY A 19 -9.51 3.99 15.47
C GLY A 19 -8.44 3.02 14.94
N PHE A 20 -8.18 3.04 13.64
CA PHE A 20 -7.19 2.13 13.04
C PHE A 20 -5.78 2.41 13.55
N PHE A 21 -5.39 3.68 13.69
CA PHE A 21 -4.10 4.03 14.27
C PHE A 21 -4.01 3.61 15.74
N GLY A 22 -5.12 3.75 16.50
CA GLY A 22 -5.22 3.23 17.87
C GLY A 22 -4.98 1.71 17.93
N GLN A 23 -5.54 0.93 17.02
CA GLN A 23 -5.32 -0.52 16.94
C GLN A 23 -3.86 -0.87 16.61
N VAL A 24 -3.23 -0.14 15.67
CA VAL A 24 -1.80 -0.30 15.35
C VAL A 24 -0.94 -0.01 16.58
N ASN A 25 -1.25 1.05 17.31
CA ASN A 25 -0.56 1.40 18.54
C ASN A 25 -0.73 0.34 19.65
N GLN A 26 -1.91 -0.26 19.80
CA GLN A 26 -2.11 -1.38 20.73
C GLN A 26 -1.28 -2.62 20.35
N MET A 27 -1.12 -2.91 19.07
CA MET A 27 -0.20 -3.99 18.62
C MET A 27 1.25 -3.66 18.97
N PHE A 28 1.67 -2.42 18.72
CA PHE A 28 2.99 -1.94 19.10
C PHE A 28 3.23 -2.03 20.62
N ASP A 29 2.28 -1.56 21.43
CA ASP A 29 2.39 -1.55 22.89
C ASP A 29 2.53 -2.97 23.45
N ARG A 30 1.82 -3.95 22.88
CA ARG A 30 1.98 -5.39 23.25
C ARG A 30 3.37 -5.92 22.90
N ALA A 31 3.90 -5.59 21.72
CA ALA A 31 5.25 -5.99 21.36
C ALA A 31 6.31 -5.29 22.20
N ALA A 32 6.13 -4.00 22.48
CA ALA A 32 7.02 -3.19 23.30
C ALA A 32 7.13 -3.70 24.75
N ALA A 33 6.04 -4.27 25.29
CA ALA A 33 6.02 -4.86 26.63
C ALA A 33 6.96 -6.07 26.78
N GLU A 34 7.31 -6.73 25.70
CA GLU A 34 8.27 -7.86 25.66
C GLU A 34 9.73 -7.41 25.52
N THR A 35 9.99 -6.10 25.56
CA THR A 35 11.33 -5.52 25.37
C THR A 35 11.75 -4.67 26.58
N ASP A 36 13.07 -4.54 26.78
CA ASP A 36 13.66 -3.71 27.87
C ASP A 36 14.00 -2.29 27.41
N HIS A 37 13.42 -1.80 26.31
CA HIS A 37 13.73 -0.46 25.82
C HIS A 37 13.16 0.65 26.70
N ALA A 38 13.87 1.77 26.75
CA ALA A 38 13.45 2.94 27.53
C ALA A 38 12.08 3.47 27.04
N ARG A 39 11.18 3.80 27.97
CA ARG A 39 9.83 4.29 27.66
C ARG A 39 9.81 5.49 26.69
N GLY A 40 10.81 6.40 26.78
CA GLY A 40 10.92 7.55 25.89
C GLY A 40 11.19 7.16 24.43
N VAL A 41 12.01 6.12 24.21
CA VAL A 41 12.29 5.57 22.88
C VAL A 41 11.03 4.90 22.31
N LEU A 42 10.34 4.10 23.11
CA LEU A 42 9.08 3.46 22.69
C LEU A 42 8.00 4.51 22.35
N ALA A 43 7.89 5.57 23.14
CA ALA A 43 6.96 6.66 22.87
C ALA A 43 7.29 7.40 21.56
N GLN A 44 8.57 7.59 21.26
CA GLN A 44 9.00 8.18 19.98
C GLN A 44 8.67 7.28 18.78
N ILE A 45 8.91 5.97 18.90
CA ILE A 45 8.60 5.01 17.82
C ILE A 45 7.08 4.94 17.55
N ARG A 46 6.28 5.10 18.60
CA ARG A 46 4.82 5.05 18.53
C ARG A 46 4.19 6.29 17.88
N ALA A 47 4.86 7.44 17.98
CA ALA A 47 4.34 8.71 17.49
C ALA A 47 4.45 8.81 15.95
N CYS A 48 3.46 9.43 15.33
CA CYS A 48 3.55 9.85 13.92
C CYS A 48 4.16 11.26 13.87
N ASP A 49 5.30 11.42 13.18
CA ASP A 49 6.05 12.67 13.19
C ASP A 49 5.29 13.79 12.48
N ASN A 50 4.78 13.53 11.27
CA ASN A 50 4.11 14.52 10.46
C ASN A 50 2.87 13.95 9.77
N ILE A 51 1.83 14.77 9.67
CA ILE A 51 0.70 14.54 8.78
C ILE A 51 0.19 15.84 8.22
N ILE A 52 -0.03 15.87 6.92
CA ILE A 52 -0.70 16.99 6.27
C ILE A 52 -2.00 16.54 5.62
N ARG A 53 -3.01 17.41 5.75
CA ARG A 53 -4.26 17.35 5.00
C ARG A 53 -4.34 18.61 4.16
N PHE A 54 -4.74 18.46 2.90
CA PHE A 54 -4.94 19.57 2.00
C PHE A 54 -6.08 19.30 1.04
N GLU A 55 -6.65 20.37 0.52
CA GLU A 55 -7.71 20.31 -0.47
C GLU A 55 -7.29 21.09 -1.71
N PHE A 56 -7.67 20.58 -2.88
CA PHE A 56 -7.30 21.20 -4.15
C PHE A 56 -8.42 21.06 -5.17
N PRO A 57 -8.69 22.10 -5.98
CA PRO A 57 -9.67 22.03 -7.05
C PRO A 57 -9.12 21.32 -8.28
N ILE A 58 -9.98 20.54 -8.92
CA ILE A 58 -9.77 20.03 -10.27
C ILE A 58 -10.95 20.41 -11.16
N LYS A 59 -10.69 20.49 -12.47
CA LYS A 59 -11.75 20.66 -13.47
C LYS A 59 -12.15 19.27 -13.99
N ARG A 60 -13.45 18.95 -13.87
CA ARG A 60 -14.04 17.74 -14.44
C ARG A 60 -14.16 17.86 -15.96
N ASP A 61 -14.39 16.74 -16.64
CA ASP A 61 -14.54 16.71 -18.10
C ASP A 61 -15.81 17.46 -18.57
N ASP A 62 -16.83 17.51 -17.74
CA ASP A 62 -18.05 18.32 -17.97
C ASP A 62 -17.86 19.83 -17.74
N GLY A 63 -16.67 20.25 -17.32
CA GLY A 63 -16.31 21.64 -17.07
C GLY A 63 -16.58 22.13 -15.64
N THR A 64 -17.19 21.35 -14.78
CA THR A 64 -17.44 21.69 -13.36
C THR A 64 -16.13 21.67 -12.57
N ILE A 65 -16.12 22.36 -11.43
CA ILE A 65 -14.99 22.34 -10.48
C ILE A 65 -15.38 21.47 -9.30
N GLU A 66 -14.52 20.50 -9.00
CA GLU A 66 -14.62 19.65 -7.82
C GLU A 66 -13.41 19.87 -6.91
N VAL A 67 -13.65 19.89 -5.59
CA VAL A 67 -12.60 20.02 -4.59
C VAL A 67 -12.28 18.62 -4.06
N ILE A 68 -11.03 18.21 -4.28
CA ILE A 68 -10.51 16.90 -3.88
C ILE A 68 -9.69 17.05 -2.60
N ARG A 69 -9.81 16.06 -1.71
CA ARG A 69 -9.07 16.00 -0.46
C ARG A 69 -7.92 15.02 -0.56
N GLY A 70 -6.73 15.46 -0.17
CA GLY A 70 -5.52 14.64 -0.11
C GLY A 70 -4.87 14.66 1.26
N TYR A 71 -4.12 13.59 1.54
CA TYR A 71 -3.35 13.39 2.77
C TYR A 71 -1.96 12.85 2.47
N ARG A 72 -0.98 13.22 3.31
CA ARG A 72 0.32 12.54 3.38
C ARG A 72 0.78 12.52 4.82
N GLY A 73 1.14 11.32 5.32
CA GLY A 73 1.71 11.10 6.65
C GLY A 73 3.12 10.52 6.54
N GLU A 74 4.02 11.04 7.36
CA GLU A 74 5.39 10.56 7.57
C GLU A 74 5.47 10.12 9.03
N HIS A 75 5.52 8.81 9.24
CA HIS A 75 5.43 8.27 10.60
C HIS A 75 6.76 8.43 11.34
N SER A 76 7.89 8.18 10.71
CA SER A 76 9.17 8.24 11.39
C SER A 76 10.32 8.60 10.46
N HIS A 77 11.12 9.58 10.88
CA HIS A 77 12.31 10.05 10.19
C HIS A 77 13.61 9.47 10.75
N HIS A 78 13.55 8.35 11.49
CA HIS A 78 14.74 7.65 11.99
C HIS A 78 15.68 7.19 10.86
N MET A 79 15.12 6.97 9.68
CA MET A 79 15.81 6.73 8.40
C MET A 79 15.15 7.58 7.32
N GLN A 80 15.94 8.05 6.36
CA GLN A 80 15.46 8.82 5.21
C GLN A 80 15.93 8.21 3.89
N PRO A 81 15.13 8.36 2.82
CA PRO A 81 13.81 9.00 2.80
C PRO A 81 12.74 8.16 3.52
N THR A 82 11.62 8.79 3.91
CA THR A 82 10.43 8.05 4.27
C THR A 82 9.82 7.41 3.01
N LYS A 83 9.08 6.30 3.18
CA LYS A 83 8.62 5.49 2.04
C LYS A 83 7.22 4.95 2.27
N GLY A 84 6.34 5.12 1.27
CA GLY A 84 5.00 4.54 1.34
C GLY A 84 4.11 4.83 0.14
N GLY A 85 3.07 4.01 -0.03
CA GLY A 85 2.14 4.09 -1.15
C GLY A 85 1.19 5.29 -1.07
N ILE A 86 0.53 5.60 -2.20
CA ILE A 86 -0.57 6.55 -2.30
C ILE A 86 -1.83 5.77 -2.64
N ARG A 87 -2.83 5.83 -1.75
CA ARG A 87 -4.12 5.14 -1.90
C ARG A 87 -5.18 6.06 -2.48
N TYR A 88 -5.94 5.57 -3.45
CA TYR A 88 -7.16 6.22 -3.93
C TYR A 88 -8.37 5.39 -3.47
N ALA A 89 -9.05 5.88 -2.43
CA ALA A 89 -10.27 5.27 -1.93
C ALA A 89 -11.15 6.31 -1.22
N PRO A 90 -12.49 6.14 -1.26
CA PRO A 90 -13.42 7.05 -0.56
C PRO A 90 -13.23 7.07 0.97
N SER A 91 -12.72 5.97 1.53
CA SER A 91 -12.49 5.79 2.97
C SER A 91 -11.26 6.52 3.50
N VAL A 92 -10.36 7.00 2.64
CA VAL A 92 -9.10 7.64 3.04
C VAL A 92 -9.35 8.82 3.98
N ASN A 93 -8.75 8.75 5.16
CA ASN A 93 -8.82 9.77 6.20
C ASN A 93 -7.48 9.87 6.97
N VAL A 94 -7.40 10.78 7.93
CA VAL A 94 -6.19 11.02 8.74
C VAL A 94 -5.78 9.77 9.52
N ASP A 95 -6.72 9.12 10.20
CA ASP A 95 -6.46 7.94 11.03
C ASP A 95 -5.89 6.77 10.21
N GLU A 96 -6.51 6.50 9.04
CA GLU A 96 -6.01 5.48 8.11
C GLU A 96 -4.60 5.79 7.61
N VAL A 97 -4.32 7.04 7.25
CA VAL A 97 -3.00 7.45 6.74
C VAL A 97 -1.94 7.35 7.83
N MET A 98 -2.24 7.74 9.07
CA MET A 98 -1.33 7.58 10.22
C MET A 98 -1.06 6.10 10.50
N ALA A 99 -2.10 5.28 10.58
CA ALA A 99 -1.98 3.83 10.79
C ALA A 99 -1.08 3.16 9.74
N LEU A 100 -1.38 3.42 8.46
CA LEU A 100 -0.63 2.82 7.36
C LEU A 100 0.80 3.33 7.25
N SER A 101 1.08 4.59 7.63
CA SER A 101 2.46 5.12 7.68
C SER A 101 3.28 4.46 8.80
N ALA A 102 2.66 4.17 9.97
CA ALA A 102 3.29 3.41 11.04
C ALA A 102 3.62 1.97 10.60
N LEU A 103 2.65 1.29 9.98
CA LEU A 103 2.87 -0.04 9.43
C LEU A 103 3.98 -0.06 8.36
N MET A 104 4.16 1.02 7.60
CA MET A 104 5.28 1.12 6.67
C MET A 104 6.63 1.24 7.39
N SER A 105 6.74 1.97 8.52
CA SER A 105 7.96 1.98 9.33
C SER A 105 8.31 0.59 9.85
N TYR A 106 7.32 -0.12 10.40
CA TYR A 106 7.53 -1.49 10.89
C TYR A 106 7.88 -2.46 9.78
N LYS A 107 7.22 -2.36 8.63
CA LYS A 107 7.52 -3.18 7.45
C LYS A 107 8.96 -2.99 6.97
N CYS A 108 9.44 -1.75 6.89
CA CYS A 108 10.83 -1.47 6.50
C CYS A 108 11.83 -2.01 7.52
N ALA A 109 11.55 -1.85 8.83
CA ALA A 109 12.39 -2.35 9.91
C ALA A 109 12.49 -3.89 9.93
N ILE A 110 11.38 -4.60 9.70
CA ILE A 110 11.35 -6.08 9.69
C ILE A 110 12.30 -6.67 8.63
N VAL A 111 12.42 -6.02 7.48
CA VAL A 111 13.27 -6.50 6.37
C VAL A 111 14.59 -5.72 6.26
N ASP A 112 14.92 -4.93 7.28
CA ASP A 112 16.17 -4.15 7.40
C ASP A 112 16.48 -3.30 6.17
N VAL A 113 15.47 -2.60 5.63
CA VAL A 113 15.69 -1.61 4.57
C VAL A 113 15.74 -0.20 5.16
N PRO A 114 16.64 0.68 4.68
CA PRO A 114 16.96 1.96 5.31
C PRO A 114 15.94 3.05 4.97
N PHE A 115 14.66 2.83 5.28
CA PHE A 115 13.58 3.79 5.03
C PHE A 115 12.77 4.05 6.29
N GLY A 116 12.38 5.30 6.49
CA GLY A 116 11.26 5.65 7.36
C GLY A 116 9.92 5.25 6.73
N GLY A 117 8.84 5.33 7.49
CA GLY A 117 7.50 4.98 7.01
C GLY A 117 6.69 6.21 6.62
N ALA A 118 6.04 6.14 5.45
CA ALA A 118 5.10 7.14 5.01
C ALA A 118 3.86 6.50 4.37
N LYS A 119 2.78 7.26 4.28
CA LYS A 119 1.57 6.90 3.54
C LYS A 119 0.88 8.14 3.02
N GLY A 120 0.32 8.03 1.82
CA GLY A 120 -0.53 9.06 1.26
C GLY A 120 -1.87 8.52 0.81
N GLY A 121 -2.78 9.43 0.53
CA GLY A 121 -4.04 9.05 -0.06
C GLY A 121 -4.86 10.22 -0.56
N VAL A 122 -5.77 9.91 -1.46
CA VAL A 122 -6.76 10.83 -2.01
C VAL A 122 -8.15 10.22 -1.82
N CYS A 123 -9.05 11.02 -1.26
CA CYS A 123 -10.40 10.58 -0.93
C CYS A 123 -11.30 10.59 -2.18
N ILE A 124 -11.12 9.59 -3.05
CA ILE A 124 -11.90 9.41 -4.28
C ILE A 124 -12.17 7.93 -4.56
N ASP A 125 -13.26 7.62 -5.26
CA ASP A 125 -13.41 6.35 -5.96
C ASP A 125 -12.90 6.53 -7.41
N ALA A 126 -11.74 5.97 -7.71
CA ALA A 126 -11.09 6.13 -9.01
C ALA A 126 -11.96 5.69 -10.20
N ARG A 127 -12.94 4.80 -9.98
CA ARG A 127 -13.87 4.33 -11.01
C ARG A 127 -14.84 5.42 -11.50
N ASN A 128 -15.02 6.48 -10.70
CA ASN A 128 -15.92 7.60 -11.02
C ASN A 128 -15.23 8.72 -11.82
N TYR A 129 -13.97 8.52 -12.23
CA TYR A 129 -13.17 9.51 -12.93
C TYR A 129 -12.61 8.95 -14.23
N SER A 130 -12.59 9.80 -15.26
CA SER A 130 -11.88 9.47 -16.49
C SER A 130 -10.37 9.40 -16.27
N THR A 131 -9.64 8.79 -17.20
CA THR A 131 -8.17 8.78 -17.15
C THR A 131 -7.58 10.20 -17.12
N ALA A 132 -8.17 11.14 -17.88
CA ALA A 132 -7.73 12.53 -17.91
C ALA A 132 -8.03 13.26 -16.59
N GLU A 133 -9.12 12.93 -15.93
CA GLU A 133 -9.43 13.45 -14.60
C GLU A 133 -8.49 12.90 -13.53
N LEU A 134 -8.22 11.59 -13.55
CA LEU A 134 -7.23 10.95 -12.66
C LEU A 134 -5.83 11.56 -12.85
N GLU A 135 -5.45 11.89 -14.09
CA GLU A 135 -4.19 12.58 -14.36
C GLU A 135 -4.17 13.97 -13.70
N ARG A 136 -5.22 14.76 -13.86
CA ARG A 136 -5.34 16.09 -13.23
C ARG A 136 -5.28 16.00 -11.70
N ILE A 137 -5.97 15.02 -11.11
CA ILE A 137 -5.96 14.79 -9.66
C ILE A 137 -4.54 14.42 -9.20
N THR A 138 -3.90 13.45 -9.86
CA THR A 138 -2.58 12.95 -9.48
C THR A 138 -1.50 14.03 -9.60
N ARG A 139 -1.48 14.75 -10.72
CA ARG A 139 -0.55 15.85 -10.95
C ARG A 139 -0.74 16.98 -9.93
N ARG A 140 -1.99 17.33 -9.62
CA ARG A 140 -2.26 18.37 -8.62
C ARG A 140 -1.89 17.93 -7.21
N TYR A 141 -2.15 16.67 -6.83
CA TYR A 141 -1.71 16.09 -5.58
C TYR A 141 -0.17 16.14 -5.46
N ALA A 142 0.54 15.69 -6.49
CA ALA A 142 2.01 15.73 -6.53
C ALA A 142 2.55 17.17 -6.42
N PHE A 143 1.95 18.11 -7.14
CA PHE A 143 2.31 19.53 -7.07
C PHE A 143 2.17 20.10 -5.66
N GLU A 144 1.04 19.81 -4.98
CA GLU A 144 0.82 20.31 -3.61
C GLU A 144 1.84 19.74 -2.62
N LEU A 145 2.25 18.47 -2.77
CA LEU A 145 3.27 17.84 -1.94
C LEU A 145 4.67 18.41 -2.24
N ALA A 146 5.05 18.47 -3.52
CA ALA A 146 6.37 18.96 -3.92
C ALA A 146 6.59 20.42 -3.48
N ARG A 147 5.58 21.29 -3.66
CA ARG A 147 5.65 22.69 -3.23
C ARG A 147 5.77 22.89 -1.71
N LYS A 148 5.43 21.88 -0.93
CA LYS A 148 5.49 21.88 0.54
C LYS A 148 6.68 21.07 1.07
N ASP A 149 7.56 20.61 0.19
CA ASP A 149 8.72 19.76 0.51
C ASP A 149 8.35 18.44 1.21
N PHE A 150 7.15 17.90 0.89
CA PHE A 150 6.64 16.64 1.42
C PHE A 150 6.88 15.44 0.50
N ILE A 151 7.49 15.62 -0.66
CA ILE A 151 8.01 14.54 -1.51
C ILE A 151 9.33 14.94 -2.13
N GLY A 152 10.20 13.98 -2.28
CA GLY A 152 11.50 14.16 -2.92
C GLY A 152 12.42 12.96 -2.66
N PRO A 153 13.48 12.79 -3.46
CA PRO A 153 14.38 11.64 -3.36
C PRO A 153 15.04 11.46 -1.99
N GLY A 154 15.30 12.56 -1.29
CA GLY A 154 15.92 12.56 0.04
C GLY A 154 14.93 12.75 1.20
N THR A 155 13.68 13.05 0.93
CA THR A 155 12.69 13.40 1.96
C THR A 155 11.67 12.30 2.14
N ASP A 156 10.84 12.09 1.12
CA ASP A 156 9.75 11.11 1.12
C ASP A 156 9.49 10.62 -0.31
N VAL A 157 9.50 9.31 -0.51
CA VAL A 157 9.39 8.66 -1.82
C VAL A 157 8.10 7.84 -1.90
N PRO A 158 7.07 8.35 -2.61
CA PRO A 158 5.83 7.63 -2.85
C PRO A 158 6.00 6.33 -3.66
N ALA A 159 4.96 5.51 -3.63
CA ALA A 159 4.84 4.26 -4.39
C ALA A 159 3.37 3.98 -4.73
N PRO A 160 3.07 3.01 -5.61
CA PRO A 160 1.71 2.56 -5.83
C PRO A 160 1.09 1.91 -4.59
N ASP A 161 -0.22 2.04 -4.45
CA ASP A 161 -1.07 1.35 -3.48
C ASP A 161 -2.46 1.09 -4.11
N TYR A 162 -3.45 0.72 -3.32
CA TYR A 162 -4.81 0.52 -3.80
C TYR A 162 -5.34 1.74 -4.58
N GLY A 163 -5.86 1.49 -5.78
CA GLY A 163 -6.40 2.52 -6.67
C GLY A 163 -5.35 3.32 -7.47
N THR A 164 -4.05 3.02 -7.32
CA THR A 164 -2.96 3.63 -8.09
C THR A 164 -2.00 2.58 -8.66
N GLY A 165 -1.32 2.94 -9.73
CA GLY A 165 -0.39 2.05 -10.42
C GLY A 165 0.78 2.77 -11.08
N PRO A 166 1.48 2.09 -12.00
CA PRO A 166 2.64 2.66 -12.71
C PRO A 166 2.33 3.96 -13.45
N ARG A 167 1.11 4.10 -13.96
CA ARG A 167 0.63 5.29 -14.68
C ARG A 167 0.60 6.52 -13.76
N GLU A 168 0.01 6.40 -12.59
CA GLU A 168 -0.06 7.47 -11.60
C GLU A 168 1.34 7.86 -11.12
N MET A 169 2.22 6.88 -10.92
CA MET A 169 3.62 7.13 -10.54
C MET A 169 4.40 7.87 -11.63
N ALA A 170 4.12 7.58 -12.89
CA ALA A 170 4.69 8.34 -14.02
C ALA A 170 4.26 9.81 -14.01
N TRP A 171 2.99 10.09 -13.74
CA TRP A 171 2.47 11.45 -13.64
C TRP A 171 3.05 12.22 -12.44
N ILE A 172 3.28 11.53 -11.31
CA ILE A 172 3.95 12.14 -10.14
C ILE A 172 5.38 12.53 -10.50
N MET A 173 6.15 11.61 -11.09
CA MET A 173 7.53 11.85 -11.50
C MET A 173 7.63 13.01 -12.49
N ASP A 174 6.81 13.00 -13.55
CA ASP A 174 6.80 14.06 -14.55
C ASP A 174 6.46 15.42 -13.93
N THR A 175 5.48 15.47 -13.03
CA THR A 175 5.12 16.71 -12.31
C THR A 175 6.25 17.17 -11.41
N TYR A 176 6.89 16.28 -10.67
CA TYR A 176 8.01 16.62 -9.80
C TYR A 176 9.20 17.17 -10.59
N THR A 177 9.54 16.52 -11.71
CA THR A 177 10.62 16.98 -12.60
C THR A 177 10.40 18.39 -13.16
N GLN A 178 9.14 18.77 -13.43
CA GLN A 178 8.81 20.10 -13.94
C GLN A 178 8.88 21.21 -12.88
N ILE A 179 8.81 20.86 -11.59
CA ILE A 179 8.81 21.83 -10.49
C ILE A 179 10.23 22.04 -9.94
N GLY A 180 11.04 20.98 -9.94
CA GLY A 180 12.37 20.96 -9.33
C GLY A 180 13.48 21.44 -10.25
N ASP A 181 14.53 22.02 -9.65
CA ASP A 181 15.74 22.48 -10.37
C ASP A 181 16.76 21.34 -10.62
N GLU A 182 16.53 20.12 -10.07
CA GLU A 182 17.48 18.99 -10.13
C GLU A 182 16.95 17.84 -10.99
N GLU A 183 17.18 17.87 -12.30
CA GLU A 183 16.75 16.81 -13.23
C GLU A 183 17.35 15.44 -12.91
N LEU A 184 18.60 15.37 -12.43
CA LEU A 184 19.32 14.09 -12.28
C LEU A 184 18.72 13.20 -11.17
N ASN A 185 18.22 13.79 -10.10
CA ASN A 185 17.64 13.07 -8.96
C ASN A 185 16.12 12.92 -9.03
N ALA A 186 15.47 13.65 -9.93
CA ALA A 186 14.01 13.67 -10.03
C ALA A 186 13.41 12.27 -10.29
N LEU A 187 14.11 11.41 -11.02
CA LEU A 187 13.69 10.03 -11.25
C LEU A 187 13.56 9.21 -9.96
N ALA A 188 14.27 9.56 -8.90
CA ALA A 188 14.20 8.87 -7.62
C ALA A 188 13.07 9.33 -6.72
N CYS A 189 12.31 10.38 -7.10
CA CYS A 189 11.22 10.94 -6.29
C CYS A 189 10.05 9.98 -6.06
N VAL A 190 9.91 8.92 -6.84
CA VAL A 190 8.82 7.94 -6.74
C VAL A 190 9.27 6.57 -7.27
N THR A 191 8.76 5.49 -6.67
CA THR A 191 8.99 4.12 -7.17
C THR A 191 7.72 3.53 -7.80
N GLY A 192 7.87 2.43 -8.55
CA GLY A 192 6.75 1.76 -9.22
C GLY A 192 6.33 2.37 -10.55
N LYS A 193 7.16 3.25 -11.13
CA LYS A 193 7.02 3.76 -12.49
C LYS A 193 7.13 2.66 -13.53
N PRO A 194 6.62 2.86 -14.77
CA PRO A 194 6.90 1.98 -15.89
C PRO A 194 8.42 1.79 -16.10
N VAL A 195 8.84 0.58 -16.50
CA VAL A 195 10.26 0.25 -16.73
C VAL A 195 10.91 1.20 -17.72
N GLY A 196 10.21 1.53 -18.82
CA GLY A 196 10.68 2.48 -19.85
C GLY A 196 10.82 3.93 -19.35
N GLN A 197 10.36 4.24 -18.14
CA GLN A 197 10.43 5.57 -17.51
C GLN A 197 11.26 5.54 -16.21
N GLY A 198 12.25 4.67 -16.11
CA GLY A 198 13.13 4.55 -14.96
C GLY A 198 12.58 3.67 -13.82
N GLY A 199 11.56 2.86 -14.08
CA GLY A 199 11.11 1.81 -13.18
C GLY A 199 12.04 0.60 -13.20
N VAL A 200 11.90 -0.29 -12.20
CA VAL A 200 12.68 -1.52 -12.10
C VAL A 200 11.84 -2.74 -12.47
N ARG A 201 12.48 -3.76 -13.06
CA ARG A 201 11.84 -5.06 -13.31
C ARG A 201 11.63 -5.80 -12.00
N GLY A 202 10.71 -6.77 -11.97
CA GLY A 202 10.41 -7.57 -10.78
C GLY A 202 9.43 -6.92 -9.81
N ARG A 203 9.05 -5.66 -10.00
CA ARG A 203 8.12 -4.95 -9.11
C ARG A 203 6.71 -5.56 -9.12
N THR A 204 6.28 -6.09 -10.26
CA THR A 204 4.92 -6.62 -10.44
C THR A 204 4.69 -7.83 -9.56
N GLU A 205 5.59 -8.79 -9.59
CA GLU A 205 5.50 -10.04 -8.82
C GLU A 205 6.08 -9.94 -7.41
N ALA A 206 6.84 -8.88 -7.09
CA ALA A 206 7.63 -8.78 -5.85
C ALA A 206 6.82 -9.00 -4.56
N THR A 207 5.57 -8.52 -4.50
CA THR A 207 4.73 -8.69 -3.31
C THR A 207 4.25 -10.13 -3.16
N GLY A 208 3.81 -10.76 -4.24
CA GLY A 208 3.45 -12.19 -4.27
C GLY A 208 4.64 -13.08 -3.92
N ARG A 209 5.82 -12.76 -4.45
CA ARG A 209 7.08 -13.46 -4.11
C ARG A 209 7.44 -13.31 -2.63
N GLY A 210 7.20 -12.15 -2.05
CA GLY A 210 7.39 -11.93 -0.61
C GLY A 210 6.44 -12.79 0.24
N VAL A 211 5.19 -12.97 -0.19
CA VAL A 211 4.23 -13.90 0.44
C VAL A 211 4.75 -15.33 0.36
N TYR A 212 5.19 -15.77 -0.82
CA TYR A 212 5.83 -17.08 -1.00
C TYR A 212 6.99 -17.32 -0.02
N TYR A 213 7.93 -16.37 0.06
CA TYR A 213 9.06 -16.49 0.98
C TYR A 213 8.60 -16.60 2.45
N GLY A 214 7.62 -15.79 2.86
CA GLY A 214 7.09 -15.86 4.23
C GLY A 214 6.45 -17.21 4.55
N ILE A 215 5.66 -17.76 3.64
CA ILE A 215 5.03 -19.09 3.79
C ILE A 215 6.10 -20.18 3.79
N ARG A 216 7.02 -20.14 2.83
CA ARG A 216 8.12 -21.10 2.73
C ARG A 216 8.93 -21.18 4.03
N GLU A 217 9.37 -20.04 4.53
CA GLU A 217 10.15 -19.98 5.78
C GLU A 217 9.31 -20.47 6.97
N SER A 218 8.04 -20.10 7.08
CA SER A 218 7.18 -20.55 8.15
C SER A 218 6.98 -22.08 8.13
N CYS A 219 6.83 -22.67 6.96
CA CYS A 219 6.67 -24.12 6.81
C CYS A 219 7.96 -24.92 7.09
N GLN A 220 9.13 -24.30 7.18
CA GLN A 220 10.38 -24.97 7.53
C GLN A 220 10.55 -25.19 9.04
N TYR A 221 9.78 -24.49 9.89
CA TYR A 221 9.88 -24.65 11.33
C TYR A 221 9.21 -25.95 11.81
N GLU A 222 9.99 -26.99 11.99
CA GLU A 222 9.56 -28.33 12.39
C GLU A 222 8.64 -28.32 13.62
N LYS A 223 8.98 -27.51 14.64
CA LYS A 223 8.17 -27.40 15.85
C LYS A 223 6.75 -26.91 15.59
N ASP A 224 6.59 -25.96 14.66
CA ASP A 224 5.30 -25.38 14.34
C ASP A 224 4.52 -26.32 13.40
N MET A 225 5.18 -26.93 12.44
CA MET A 225 4.54 -27.91 11.55
C MET A 225 4.01 -29.14 12.32
N ARG A 226 4.77 -29.66 13.26
CA ARG A 226 4.32 -30.78 14.12
C ARG A 226 3.08 -30.44 14.95
N ARG A 227 2.83 -29.19 15.31
CA ARG A 227 1.59 -28.78 16.02
C ARG A 227 0.35 -28.92 15.16
N PHE A 228 0.50 -28.98 13.86
CA PHE A 228 -0.57 -29.10 12.87
C PHE A 228 -0.58 -30.46 12.17
N ASP A 229 0.21 -31.44 12.65
CA ASP A 229 0.41 -32.76 12.00
C ASP A 229 0.87 -32.64 10.55
N MET A 230 1.74 -31.63 10.27
CA MET A 230 2.30 -31.39 8.95
C MET A 230 3.81 -31.65 8.94
N GLU A 231 4.29 -32.20 7.82
CA GLU A 231 5.74 -32.26 7.57
C GLU A 231 6.32 -30.89 7.25
N PRO A 232 7.59 -30.62 7.58
CA PRO A 232 8.27 -29.41 7.15
C PRO A 232 8.36 -29.28 5.62
N GLY A 233 8.40 -28.05 5.12
CA GLY A 233 8.46 -27.74 3.68
C GLY A 233 7.09 -27.42 3.08
N LEU A 234 7.07 -27.11 1.78
CA LEU A 234 5.85 -26.76 1.03
C LEU A 234 5.32 -27.93 0.21
N GLU A 235 6.18 -28.89 -0.14
CA GLU A 235 5.86 -30.03 -1.00
C GLU A 235 4.56 -30.74 -0.56
N GLY A 236 3.62 -30.89 -1.49
CA GLY A 236 2.34 -31.56 -1.27
C GLY A 236 1.37 -30.86 -0.32
N LYS A 237 1.61 -29.60 0.03
CA LYS A 237 0.66 -28.83 0.85
C LYS A 237 -0.43 -28.21 0.00
N SER A 238 -1.68 -28.46 0.40
CA SER A 238 -2.85 -27.85 -0.22
C SER A 238 -3.04 -26.42 0.27
N ILE A 239 -3.14 -25.48 -0.66
CA ILE A 239 -3.26 -24.03 -0.38
C ILE A 239 -4.54 -23.49 -1.01
N VAL A 240 -5.25 -22.63 -0.26
CA VAL A 240 -6.37 -21.85 -0.75
C VAL A 240 -5.99 -20.39 -0.77
N VAL A 241 -6.22 -19.72 -1.88
CA VAL A 241 -5.92 -18.29 -2.07
C VAL A 241 -7.21 -17.48 -2.12
N GLN A 242 -7.33 -16.49 -1.25
CA GLN A 242 -8.42 -15.52 -1.29
C GLN A 242 -7.94 -14.21 -1.92
N GLY A 243 -8.56 -13.83 -3.04
CA GLY A 243 -8.19 -12.67 -3.83
C GLY A 243 -7.19 -13.03 -4.94
N LEU A 244 -7.60 -12.88 -6.20
CA LEU A 244 -6.79 -13.16 -7.38
C LEU A 244 -6.37 -11.84 -8.11
N GLY A 245 -6.09 -10.81 -7.31
CA GLY A 245 -5.44 -9.59 -7.79
C GLY A 245 -3.93 -9.81 -7.97
N ASN A 246 -3.17 -8.73 -8.22
CA ASN A 246 -1.72 -8.81 -8.48
C ASN A 246 -0.95 -9.65 -7.43
N VAL A 247 -1.26 -9.49 -6.14
CA VAL A 247 -0.56 -10.21 -5.08
C VAL A 247 -0.96 -11.68 -5.04
N GLY A 248 -2.28 -11.97 -5.05
CA GLY A 248 -2.78 -13.32 -4.97
C GLY A 248 -2.40 -14.17 -6.17
N TYR A 249 -2.49 -13.63 -7.38
CA TYR A 249 -2.04 -14.32 -8.59
C TYR A 249 -0.57 -14.71 -8.51
N HIS A 250 0.33 -13.74 -8.25
CA HIS A 250 1.75 -14.06 -8.20
C HIS A 250 2.12 -14.92 -7.01
N ALA A 251 1.43 -14.80 -5.86
CA ALA A 251 1.67 -15.69 -4.74
C ALA A 251 1.24 -17.13 -5.07
N ALA A 252 0.05 -17.34 -5.63
CA ALA A 252 -0.44 -18.64 -6.05
C ALA A 252 0.49 -19.28 -7.07
N LYS A 253 0.82 -18.55 -8.13
CA LYS A 253 1.70 -19.03 -9.20
C LYS A 253 3.08 -19.45 -8.69
N ILE A 254 3.72 -18.62 -7.85
CA ILE A 254 5.05 -18.92 -7.33
C ILE A 254 5.01 -20.08 -6.32
N LEU A 255 3.96 -20.20 -5.52
CA LEU A 255 3.75 -21.33 -4.60
C LEU A 255 3.61 -22.65 -5.35
N ASP A 256 2.91 -22.65 -6.48
CA ASP A 256 2.74 -23.79 -7.38
C ASP A 256 4.05 -24.11 -8.10
N GLU A 257 4.63 -23.15 -8.85
CA GLU A 257 5.77 -23.39 -9.73
C GLU A 257 7.12 -23.59 -9.01
N GLU A 258 7.37 -22.87 -7.89
CA GLU A 258 8.64 -22.91 -7.17
C GLU A 258 8.54 -23.58 -5.79
N GLY A 259 7.34 -23.76 -5.25
CA GLY A 259 7.09 -24.29 -3.92
C GLY A 259 6.65 -25.75 -3.90
N ASP A 260 6.28 -26.32 -5.04
CA ASP A 260 5.68 -27.65 -5.18
C ASP A 260 4.44 -27.82 -4.27
N ALA A 261 3.66 -26.73 -4.08
CA ALA A 261 2.44 -26.73 -3.29
C ALA A 261 1.22 -26.74 -4.21
N ASP A 262 0.19 -27.52 -3.88
CA ASP A 262 -1.02 -27.62 -4.68
C ASP A 262 -1.98 -26.45 -4.40
N ILE A 263 -2.29 -25.63 -5.37
CA ILE A 263 -3.32 -24.60 -5.26
C ILE A 263 -4.68 -25.24 -5.49
N VAL A 264 -5.33 -25.69 -4.42
CA VAL A 264 -6.60 -26.43 -4.49
C VAL A 264 -7.84 -25.55 -4.46
N GLY A 265 -7.72 -24.26 -4.14
CA GLY A 265 -8.87 -23.37 -4.11
C GLY A 265 -8.52 -21.92 -4.35
N ILE A 266 -9.40 -21.22 -5.05
CA ILE A 266 -9.32 -19.78 -5.27
C ILE A 266 -10.69 -19.16 -4.99
N ALA A 267 -10.70 -18.09 -4.18
CA ALA A 267 -11.90 -17.33 -3.84
C ALA A 267 -11.75 -15.87 -4.28
N GLU A 268 -12.78 -15.33 -4.90
CA GLU A 268 -12.90 -13.93 -5.33
C GLU A 268 -14.29 -13.38 -5.01
N ILE A 269 -14.55 -12.12 -5.34
CA ILE A 269 -15.83 -11.48 -5.10
C ILE A 269 -16.99 -12.19 -5.84
N GLU A 270 -16.70 -12.81 -6.98
CA GLU A 270 -17.67 -13.52 -7.80
C GLU A 270 -18.07 -14.88 -7.20
N GLY A 271 -17.21 -15.49 -6.39
CA GLY A 271 -17.39 -16.78 -5.78
C GLY A 271 -16.09 -17.52 -5.51
N ALA A 272 -16.14 -18.83 -5.42
CA ALA A 272 -14.97 -19.67 -5.18
C ALA A 272 -15.02 -20.92 -6.03
N ILE A 273 -13.83 -21.37 -6.47
CA ILE A 273 -13.61 -22.63 -7.16
C ILE A 273 -12.71 -23.52 -6.30
N TYR A 274 -12.89 -24.83 -6.40
CA TYR A 274 -12.13 -25.81 -5.66
C TYR A 274 -11.93 -27.08 -6.49
N ASP A 275 -10.68 -27.53 -6.56
CA ASP A 275 -10.30 -28.82 -7.12
C ASP A 275 -9.25 -29.48 -6.20
N PRO A 276 -9.52 -30.67 -5.60
CA PRO A 276 -8.56 -31.35 -4.75
C PRO A 276 -7.31 -31.85 -5.49
N GLU A 277 -7.36 -31.98 -6.82
CA GLU A 277 -6.22 -32.37 -7.66
C GLU A 277 -5.33 -31.17 -8.07
N GLY A 278 -5.72 -29.95 -7.68
CA GLY A 278 -5.00 -28.72 -8.01
C GLY A 278 -5.61 -27.91 -9.15
N LEU A 279 -5.53 -26.61 -9.05
CA LEU A 279 -6.00 -25.63 -10.03
C LEU A 279 -4.82 -25.10 -10.84
N ALA A 280 -4.91 -25.12 -12.17
CA ALA A 280 -3.98 -24.41 -13.05
C ALA A 280 -4.21 -22.89 -12.92
N VAL A 281 -3.37 -22.21 -12.14
CA VAL A 281 -3.55 -20.79 -11.76
C VAL A 281 -3.64 -19.88 -12.97
N ASP A 282 -2.79 -20.11 -13.98
CA ASP A 282 -2.78 -19.30 -15.21
C ASP A 282 -4.08 -19.45 -16.01
N ASP A 283 -4.63 -20.67 -16.12
CA ASP A 283 -5.89 -20.93 -16.81
C ASP A 283 -7.08 -20.23 -16.13
N VAL A 284 -7.09 -20.20 -14.79
CA VAL A 284 -8.12 -19.47 -14.02
C VAL A 284 -8.04 -17.97 -14.27
N VAL A 285 -6.82 -17.41 -14.38
CA VAL A 285 -6.63 -15.99 -14.66
C VAL A 285 -7.03 -15.64 -16.10
N GLU A 286 -6.64 -16.46 -17.07
CA GLU A 286 -7.03 -16.28 -18.49
C GLU A 286 -8.56 -16.34 -18.61
N HIS A 287 -9.20 -17.33 -18.00
CA HIS A 287 -10.66 -17.41 -17.97
C HIS A 287 -11.31 -16.16 -17.36
N ARG A 288 -10.77 -15.64 -16.25
CA ARG A 288 -11.27 -14.43 -15.61
C ARG A 288 -11.10 -13.17 -16.47
N GLU A 289 -9.99 -13.06 -17.18
CA GLU A 289 -9.76 -11.94 -18.11
C GLU A 289 -10.76 -11.96 -19.28
N ASP A 290 -11.10 -13.14 -19.78
CA ASP A 290 -12.01 -13.32 -20.91
C ASP A 290 -13.49 -13.15 -20.51
N THR A 291 -13.88 -13.64 -19.33
CA THR A 291 -15.30 -13.72 -18.92
C THR A 291 -15.68 -12.68 -17.87
N GLY A 292 -14.71 -12.11 -17.16
CA GLY A 292 -14.93 -11.23 -16.01
C GLY A 292 -15.23 -11.96 -14.68
N SER A 293 -15.09 -13.29 -14.63
CA SER A 293 -15.38 -14.13 -13.45
C SER A 293 -14.44 -15.33 -13.39
N ILE A 294 -14.17 -15.84 -12.16
CA ILE A 294 -13.49 -17.12 -11.98
C ILE A 294 -14.44 -18.34 -12.06
N LEU A 295 -15.76 -18.08 -12.22
CA LEU A 295 -16.81 -19.12 -12.23
C LEU A 295 -17.15 -19.52 -13.65
#